data_7cc678231276ca995d5a74ef2c6a910f
#
_entry.id   7cc678231276ca995d5a74ef2c6a910f
#
_cell.length_a   1.000
_cell.length_b   1.000
_cell.length_c   1.000
_cell.angle_alpha   90.00
_cell.angle_beta   90.00
_cell.angle_gamma   90.00
#
_symmetry.space_group_name_H-M   'P 1'
#
loop_
_entity.id
_entity.type
_entity.pdbx_description
1 polymer ?
#
loop_
_entity_poly.entity_id
_entity_poly.type
_entity_poly.pdbx_seq_one_letter_code
_entity_poly.pdbx_strand_id
1 'polypeptide(L)'
;MALMEEEETLQRLIDRKEAYLEEGRKMRSDVLHVSDLKDNRNAMLIMDEMIETQKEQVALAQDVVEAARLKLQGVMQERKMHERLKEKALEQFIQEENAAEGKAVDELTSYTYGQRGKGE
;
A
#
# COMPACT_ATOMS: atom_id res chain seq x y z
N MET A 1 5.00 -1.98 11.55
CA MET A 1 5.88 -1.22 12.16
C MET A 1 5.29 -0.11 12.97
N ALA A 2 5.32 1.16 12.59
CA ALA A 2 4.73 2.19 13.46
C ALA A 2 3.23 1.96 13.75
N LEU A 3 2.44 1.56 12.74
CA LEU A 3 1.03 1.26 12.92
C LEU A 3 0.81 0.09 13.88
N MET A 4 1.57 -0.99 13.74
CA MET A 4 1.47 -2.16 14.63
C MET A 4 1.81 -1.79 16.07
N GLU A 5 2.85 -1.00 16.28
CA GLU A 5 3.25 -0.52 17.61
C GLU A 5 2.16 0.34 18.24
N GLU A 6 1.53 1.22 17.46
CA GLU A 6 0.45 2.07 17.94
C GLU A 6 -0.81 1.25 18.26
N GLU A 7 -1.14 0.25 17.45
CA GLU A 7 -2.24 -0.67 17.70
C GLU A 7 -2.00 -1.53 18.95
N GLU A 8 -0.78 -2.02 19.16
CA GLU A 8 -0.40 -2.76 20.36
C GLU A 8 -0.50 -1.90 21.61
N THR A 9 -0.07 -0.65 21.52
CA THR A 9 -0.19 0.32 22.61
C THR A 9 -1.66 0.55 22.97
N LEU A 10 -2.51 0.73 21.96
CA LEU A 10 -3.96 0.89 22.17
C LEU A 10 -4.56 -0.33 22.87
N GLN A 11 -4.19 -1.54 22.44
CA GLN A 11 -4.71 -2.76 23.04
C GLN A 11 -4.27 -2.89 24.50
N ARG A 12 -3.04 -2.55 24.81
CA ARG A 12 -2.54 -2.54 26.20
C ARG A 12 -3.31 -1.57 27.09
N LEU A 13 -3.68 -0.40 26.56
CA LEU A 13 -4.47 0.59 27.30
C LEU A 13 -5.89 0.08 27.55
N ILE A 14 -6.51 -0.54 26.57
CA ILE A 14 -7.85 -1.14 26.68
C ILE A 14 -7.82 -2.26 27.72
N ASP A 15 -6.82 -3.13 27.67
CA ASP A 15 -6.66 -4.24 28.63
C ASP A 15 -6.47 -3.71 30.06
N ARG A 16 -5.70 -2.66 30.22
CA ARG A 16 -5.49 -2.00 31.51
C ARG A 16 -6.77 -1.39 32.05
N LYS A 17 -7.57 -0.78 31.17
CA LYS A 17 -8.90 -0.26 31.55
C LYS A 17 -9.82 -1.39 32.05
N GLU A 18 -9.85 -2.52 31.34
CA GLU A 18 -10.63 -3.69 31.74
C GLU A 18 -10.20 -4.21 33.11
N ALA A 19 -8.88 -4.24 33.36
CA ALA A 19 -8.35 -4.61 34.66
C ALA A 19 -8.83 -3.67 35.78
N TYR A 20 -8.88 -2.37 35.55
CA TYR A 20 -9.41 -1.39 36.49
C TYR A 20 -10.92 -1.56 36.70
N LEU A 21 -11.68 -1.91 35.67
CA LEU A 21 -13.10 -2.22 35.78
C LEU A 21 -13.35 -3.43 36.69
N GLU A 22 -12.57 -4.48 36.50
CA GLU A 22 -12.66 -5.69 37.31
C GLU A 22 -12.27 -5.44 38.75
N GLU A 23 -11.21 -4.68 38.98
CA GLU A 23 -10.79 -4.25 40.32
C GLU A 23 -11.89 -3.44 41.01
N GLY A 24 -12.54 -2.52 40.28
CA GLY A 24 -13.66 -1.74 40.79
C GLY A 24 -14.86 -2.61 41.16
N ARG A 25 -15.15 -3.67 40.42
CA ARG A 25 -16.20 -4.65 40.75
C ARG A 25 -15.89 -5.38 42.05
N LYS A 26 -14.65 -5.82 42.24
CA LYS A 26 -14.19 -6.47 43.46
C LYS A 26 -14.30 -5.53 44.66
N MET A 27 -13.92 -4.28 44.50
CA MET A 27 -14.01 -3.26 45.54
C MET A 27 -15.47 -3.03 45.98
N ARG A 28 -16.45 -3.12 45.07
CA ARG A 28 -17.86 -2.95 45.38
C ARG A 28 -18.47 -4.16 46.09
N SER A 29 -17.91 -5.34 45.95
CA SER A 29 -18.39 -6.56 46.60
C SER A 29 -17.82 -6.76 48.00
N ASP A 30 -16.73 -6.08 48.35
CA ASP A 30 -16.08 -6.14 49.66
C ASP A 30 -16.35 -4.87 50.48
N VAL A 31 -15.67 -4.74 51.65
CA VAL A 31 -15.75 -3.54 52.48
C VAL A 31 -15.32 -2.32 51.71
N LEU A 32 -16.25 -1.41 51.47
CA LEU A 32 -16.03 -0.22 50.64
C LEU A 32 -15.24 0.86 51.37
N HIS A 33 -14.04 1.16 50.84
CA HIS A 33 -13.32 2.38 51.14
C HIS A 33 -13.61 3.41 50.06
N VAL A 34 -14.26 4.52 50.38
CA VAL A 34 -14.69 5.54 49.43
C VAL A 34 -13.48 6.11 48.68
N SER A 35 -12.31 6.24 49.34
CA SER A 35 -11.09 6.71 48.71
C SER A 35 -10.59 5.77 47.61
N ASP A 36 -10.69 4.46 47.82
CA ASP A 36 -10.29 3.46 46.82
C ASP A 36 -11.20 3.47 45.60
N LEU A 37 -12.50 3.67 45.78
CA LEU A 37 -13.47 3.84 44.71
C LEU A 37 -13.20 5.10 43.90
N LYS A 38 -12.87 6.21 44.57
CA LYS A 38 -12.49 7.47 43.88
C LYS A 38 -11.22 7.30 43.06
N ASP A 39 -10.18 6.66 43.62
CA ASP A 39 -8.94 6.39 42.96
C ASP A 39 -9.14 5.50 41.72
N ASN A 40 -9.92 4.46 41.86
CA ASN A 40 -10.31 3.58 40.76
C ASN A 40 -11.03 4.36 39.65
N ARG A 41 -12.02 5.18 40.02
CA ARG A 41 -12.75 6.02 39.07
C ARG A 41 -11.83 7.03 38.34
N ASN A 42 -10.96 7.68 39.09
CA ASN A 42 -10.00 8.60 38.51
C ASN A 42 -9.03 7.90 37.54
N ALA A 43 -8.55 6.70 37.90
CA ALA A 43 -7.72 5.89 37.05
C ALA A 43 -8.44 5.54 35.76
N MET A 44 -9.73 5.20 35.82
CA MET A 44 -10.53 4.92 34.64
C MET A 44 -10.72 6.13 33.74
N LEU A 45 -10.95 7.32 34.30
CA LEU A 45 -11.06 8.56 33.53
C LEU A 45 -9.75 8.89 32.82
N ILE A 46 -8.63 8.72 33.48
CA ILE A 46 -7.30 8.91 32.88
C ILE A 46 -7.09 7.91 31.75
N MET A 47 -7.45 6.64 31.96
CA MET A 47 -7.35 5.61 30.93
C MET A 47 -8.22 5.93 29.72
N ASP A 48 -9.43 6.45 29.91
CA ASP A 48 -10.30 6.87 28.82
C ASP A 48 -9.68 7.98 27.98
N GLU A 49 -9.07 8.98 28.61
CA GLU A 49 -8.36 10.04 27.92
C GLU A 49 -7.16 9.49 27.12
N MET A 50 -6.38 8.62 27.74
CA MET A 50 -5.23 7.98 27.08
C MET A 50 -5.66 7.14 25.88
N ILE A 51 -6.76 6.41 26.00
CA ILE A 51 -7.33 5.61 24.93
C ILE A 51 -7.77 6.50 23.77
N GLU A 52 -8.45 7.59 24.02
CA GLU A 52 -8.88 8.53 22.99
C GLU A 52 -7.68 9.16 22.25
N THR A 53 -6.67 9.59 22.99
CA THR A 53 -5.42 10.09 22.41
C THR A 53 -4.74 9.02 21.56
N GLN A 54 -4.68 7.79 22.04
CA GLN A 54 -4.04 6.69 21.33
C GLN A 54 -4.80 6.31 20.06
N LYS A 55 -6.12 6.40 20.07
CA LYS A 55 -6.95 6.20 18.86
C LYS A 55 -6.60 7.22 17.77
N GLU A 56 -6.34 8.47 18.15
CA GLU A 56 -5.88 9.49 17.21
C GLU A 56 -4.52 9.12 16.63
N GLN A 57 -3.60 8.61 17.46
CA GLN A 57 -2.29 8.16 16.98
C GLN A 57 -2.39 6.98 16.01
N VAL A 58 -3.28 6.03 16.29
CA VAL A 58 -3.56 4.92 15.38
C VAL A 58 -4.12 5.43 14.05
N ALA A 59 -5.06 6.37 14.07
CA ALA A 59 -5.62 6.96 12.86
C ALA A 59 -4.56 7.65 12.01
N LEU A 60 -3.66 8.42 12.63
CA LEU A 60 -2.55 9.06 11.94
C LEU A 60 -1.59 8.04 11.32
N ALA A 61 -1.29 6.96 12.05
CA ALA A 61 -0.44 5.89 11.53
C ALA A 61 -1.09 5.16 10.35
N GLN A 62 -2.41 4.96 10.38
CA GLN A 62 -3.18 4.40 9.26
C GLN A 62 -3.11 5.30 8.03
N ASP A 63 -3.21 6.61 8.21
CA ASP A 63 -3.10 7.59 7.11
C ASP A 63 -1.71 7.53 6.47
N VAL A 64 -0.65 7.39 7.25
CA VAL A 64 0.71 7.24 6.75
C VAL A 64 0.85 5.97 5.90
N VAL A 65 0.31 4.85 6.37
CA VAL A 65 0.32 3.57 5.63
C VAL A 65 -0.45 3.71 4.32
N GLU A 66 -1.63 4.32 4.35
CA GLU A 66 -2.45 4.52 3.16
C GLU A 66 -1.76 5.41 2.13
N ALA A 67 -1.14 6.50 2.56
CA ALA A 67 -0.37 7.39 1.69
C ALA A 67 0.80 6.66 1.03
N ALA A 68 1.53 5.83 1.78
CA ALA A 68 2.62 5.01 1.26
C ALA A 68 2.13 3.99 0.23
N ARG A 69 0.98 3.38 0.51
CA ARG A 69 0.35 2.40 -0.40
C ARG A 69 -0.06 3.05 -1.72
N LEU A 70 -0.67 4.23 -1.67
CA LEU A 70 -1.06 4.99 -2.87
C LEU A 70 0.17 5.39 -3.68
N LYS A 71 1.22 5.83 -3.02
CA LYS A 71 2.48 6.17 -3.68
C LYS A 71 3.10 4.96 -4.38
N LEU A 72 3.14 3.81 -3.71
CA LEU A 72 3.63 2.57 -4.30
C LEU A 72 2.81 2.17 -5.52
N GLN A 73 1.48 2.26 -5.41
CA GLN A 73 0.56 1.95 -6.51
C GLN A 73 0.83 2.85 -7.72
N GLY A 74 1.05 4.15 -7.50
CA GLY A 74 1.42 5.10 -8.55
C GLY A 74 2.74 4.74 -9.25
N VAL A 75 3.76 4.38 -8.48
CA VAL A 75 5.05 3.94 -9.02
C VAL A 75 4.91 2.66 -9.84
N MET A 76 4.11 1.70 -9.38
CA MET A 76 3.85 0.47 -10.13
C MET A 76 3.12 0.74 -11.44
N GLN A 77 2.17 1.67 -11.46
CA GLN A 77 1.45 2.09 -12.67
C GLN A 77 2.39 2.75 -13.68
N GLU A 78 3.26 3.64 -13.22
CA GLU A 78 4.30 4.27 -14.06
C GLU A 78 5.23 3.23 -14.66
N ARG A 79 5.67 2.26 -13.87
CA ARG A 79 6.52 1.18 -14.35
C ARG A 79 5.84 0.36 -15.44
N LYS A 80 4.58 0.00 -15.25
CA LYS A 80 3.79 -0.72 -16.26
C LYS A 80 3.65 0.10 -17.54
N MET A 81 3.43 1.41 -17.42
CA MET A 81 3.34 2.31 -18.57
C MET A 81 4.65 2.35 -19.35
N HIS A 82 5.80 2.46 -18.67
CA HIS A 82 7.10 2.43 -19.31
C HIS A 82 7.39 1.08 -19.98
N GLU A 83 7.01 -0.02 -19.36
CA GLU A 83 7.15 -1.35 -19.96
C GLU A 83 6.33 -1.47 -21.25
N ARG A 84 5.10 -0.97 -21.26
CA ARG A 84 4.23 -0.96 -22.45
C ARG A 84 4.82 -0.10 -23.56
N LEU A 85 5.37 1.06 -23.24
CA LEU A 85 6.03 1.93 -24.21
C LEU A 85 7.25 1.27 -24.83
N LYS A 86 8.04 0.56 -24.03
CA LYS A 86 9.17 -0.25 -24.51
C LYS A 86 8.72 -1.35 -25.46
N GLU A 87 7.67 -2.08 -25.10
CA GLU A 87 7.11 -3.14 -25.93
C GLU A 87 6.61 -2.60 -27.26
N LYS A 88 5.88 -1.48 -27.24
CA LYS A 88 5.43 -0.81 -28.47
C LYS A 88 6.58 -0.36 -29.34
N ALA A 89 7.60 0.24 -28.75
CA ALA A 89 8.78 0.69 -29.48
C ALA A 89 9.50 -0.50 -30.14
N LEU A 90 9.61 -1.61 -29.43
CA LEU A 90 10.20 -2.84 -29.96
C LEU A 90 9.37 -3.42 -31.10
N GLU A 91 8.04 -3.49 -30.95
CA GLU A 91 7.14 -3.95 -32.03
C GLU A 91 7.25 -3.09 -33.27
N GLN A 92 7.25 -1.78 -33.12
CA GLN A 92 7.44 -0.86 -34.25
C GLN A 92 8.78 -1.05 -34.92
N PHE A 93 9.83 -1.22 -34.14
CA PHE A 93 11.17 -1.49 -34.69
C PHE A 93 11.19 -2.78 -35.51
N ILE A 94 10.61 -3.86 -34.99
CA ILE A 94 10.51 -5.15 -35.67
C ILE A 94 9.69 -5.02 -36.95
N GLN A 95 8.56 -4.31 -36.92
CA GLN A 95 7.72 -4.08 -38.09
C GLN A 95 8.45 -3.27 -39.15
N GLU A 96 9.18 -2.24 -38.76
CA GLU A 96 9.98 -1.42 -39.70
C GLU A 96 11.11 -2.23 -40.32
N GLU A 97 11.81 -3.04 -39.54
CA GLU A 97 12.85 -3.94 -40.05
C GLU A 97 12.30 -4.97 -41.02
N ASN A 98 11.15 -5.60 -40.69
CA ASN A 98 10.50 -6.56 -41.55
C ASN A 98 9.99 -5.90 -42.85
N ALA A 99 9.44 -4.71 -42.76
CA ALA A 99 9.01 -3.95 -43.93
C ALA A 99 10.18 -3.56 -44.83
N ALA A 100 11.29 -3.13 -44.23
CA ALA A 100 12.52 -2.79 -44.96
C ALA A 100 13.10 -4.03 -45.66
N GLU A 101 13.15 -5.19 -44.98
CA GLU A 101 13.61 -6.45 -45.58
C GLU A 101 12.69 -6.90 -46.71
N GLY A 102 11.36 -6.84 -46.48
CA GLY A 102 10.38 -7.18 -47.53
C GLY A 102 10.52 -6.28 -48.76
N LYS A 103 10.69 -4.99 -48.54
CA LYS A 103 10.92 -4.02 -49.65
C LYS A 103 12.20 -4.29 -50.39
N ALA A 104 13.29 -4.60 -49.69
CA ALA A 104 14.57 -4.92 -50.28
C ALA A 104 14.50 -6.20 -51.15
N VAL A 105 13.77 -7.22 -50.64
CA VAL A 105 13.53 -8.46 -51.38
C VAL A 105 12.70 -8.19 -52.65
N ASP A 106 11.65 -7.38 -52.54
CA ASP A 106 10.78 -7.00 -53.65
C ASP A 106 11.58 -6.25 -54.76
N GLU A 107 12.43 -5.32 -54.38
CA GLU A 107 13.30 -4.59 -55.27
C GLU A 107 14.28 -5.53 -55.99
N LEU A 108 14.87 -6.46 -55.25
CA LEU A 108 15.78 -7.46 -55.80
C LEU A 108 15.06 -8.38 -56.79
N THR A 109 13.86 -8.83 -56.43
CA THR A 109 13.02 -9.67 -57.30
C THR A 109 12.66 -8.92 -58.59
N SER A 110 12.24 -7.68 -58.48
CA SER A 110 11.91 -6.83 -59.65
C SER A 110 13.13 -6.61 -60.54
N TYR A 111 14.27 -6.38 -59.96
CA TYR A 111 15.52 -6.25 -60.72
C TYR A 111 15.87 -7.54 -61.46
N THR A 112 15.76 -8.69 -60.82
CA THR A 112 16.01 -10.01 -61.39
C THR A 112 15.06 -10.30 -62.55
N TYR A 113 13.77 -10.03 -62.39
CA TYR A 113 12.77 -10.18 -63.46
C TYR A 113 13.07 -9.20 -64.64
N GLY A 114 13.40 -7.98 -64.36
CA GLY A 114 13.77 -7.01 -65.38
C GLY A 114 14.98 -7.42 -66.18
N GLN A 115 16.00 -7.99 -65.59
CA GLN A 115 17.19 -8.51 -66.26
C GLN A 115 16.86 -9.74 -67.14
N ARG A 116 16.00 -10.67 -66.65
CA ARG A 116 15.56 -11.82 -67.43
C ARG A 116 14.79 -11.39 -68.67
N GLY A 117 13.94 -10.37 -68.51
CA GLY A 117 13.19 -9.83 -69.66
C GLY A 117 14.10 -9.17 -70.70
N LYS A 118 15.22 -8.59 -70.34
CA LYS A 118 16.16 -7.98 -71.20
C LYS A 118 17.11 -9.00 -71.90
N GLY A 119 17.27 -10.18 -71.30
CA GLY A 119 18.14 -11.23 -71.81
C GLY A 119 17.49 -12.10 -72.90
N GLU A 120 16.23 -11.92 -73.12
CA GLU A 120 15.50 -12.57 -74.23
C GLU A 120 15.47 -11.68 -75.43
#